data_232f00a274f811df609e03c024f8686a
#
_entry.id   232f00a274f811df609e03c024f8686a
#
_cell.length_a   1.000
_cell.length_b   1.000
_cell.length_c   1.000
_cell.angle_alpha   90.00
_cell.angle_beta   90.00
_cell.angle_gamma   90.00
#
_symmetry.space_group_name_H-M   'P 1'
#
loop_
_entity.id
_entity.type
_entity.pdbx_description
1 polymer ?
#
loop_
_entity_poly.entity_id
_entity_poly.type
_entity_poly.pdbx_seq_one_letter_code
_entity_poly.pdbx_strand_id
1 'polypeptide(L)'
;KDAFVIEQTTGRNDTIHYWIKDSLLYQQDTLRMSLTYLYTDTLNQLVPRTDTLRMVSKVSWKKLQDKKQEEKEKAEKEKKKRRKKGEEEPEPTPFLAMDVYAPSAMDVYDYITLSFTEPIAGFSDTALHVRQKVDTLWQDVPFDFMRDSLDLKRYNLYADWKPGESYAFEVDSTAFHGLYGLFTDKVKKEFTVKKLEEYGQIFFNIT
;
A
#
# COMPACT_ATOMS: atom_id res chain seq x y z
N LYS A 1 18.72 5.76 -13.93
CA LYS A 1 17.54 6.41 -13.29
C LYS A 1 16.42 5.43 -12.96
N ASP A 2 16.31 4.30 -13.64
CA ASP A 2 15.17 3.36 -13.49
C ASP A 2 15.37 2.28 -12.43
N ALA A 3 16.50 2.30 -11.72
CA ALA A 3 16.82 1.28 -10.71
C ALA A 3 16.10 1.46 -9.37
N PHE A 4 15.55 2.66 -9.13
CA PHE A 4 14.91 3.03 -7.86
C PHE A 4 13.58 3.73 -8.08
N VAL A 5 12.65 3.46 -7.17
CA VAL A 5 11.51 4.33 -6.92
C VAL A 5 11.82 5.14 -5.67
N ILE A 6 11.69 6.45 -5.73
CA ILE A 6 12.04 7.37 -4.64
C ILE A 6 10.74 7.85 -4.00
N GLU A 7 10.68 7.71 -2.69
CA GLU A 7 9.56 8.15 -1.86
C GLU A 7 10.06 9.19 -0.85
N GLN A 8 9.43 10.35 -0.85
CA GLN A 8 9.66 11.42 0.12
C GLN A 8 8.55 11.35 1.15
N THR A 9 8.84 10.79 2.31
CA THR A 9 7.82 10.49 3.34
C THR A 9 7.40 11.68 4.19
N THR A 10 8.13 12.78 4.09
CA THR A 10 7.83 14.00 4.85
C THR A 10 7.82 15.22 3.96
N GLY A 11 6.92 16.17 4.24
CA GLY A 11 6.89 17.45 3.53
C GLY A 11 8.15 18.32 3.75
N ARG A 12 9.04 17.92 4.69
CA ARG A 12 10.31 18.58 4.98
C ARG A 12 11.48 18.03 4.17
N ASN A 13 11.29 16.92 3.44
CA ASN A 13 12.33 16.21 2.69
C ASN A 13 13.55 15.79 3.53
N ASP A 14 13.33 15.52 4.82
CA ASP A 14 14.36 15.06 5.76
C ASP A 14 14.51 13.53 5.77
N THR A 15 13.56 12.83 5.19
CA THR A 15 13.55 11.36 5.08
C THR A 15 13.19 10.95 3.66
N ILE A 16 14.06 10.16 3.04
CA ILE A 16 13.87 9.67 1.68
C ILE A 16 13.98 8.15 1.69
N HIS A 17 12.97 7.46 1.17
CA HIS A 17 13.00 6.02 0.95
C HIS A 17 13.35 5.71 -0.51
N TYR A 18 14.30 4.81 -0.70
CA TYR A 18 14.69 4.29 -2.00
C TYR A 18 14.22 2.84 -2.12
N TRP A 19 13.23 2.61 -2.95
CA TRP A 19 12.75 1.27 -3.29
C TRP A 19 13.58 0.74 -4.46
N ILE A 20 14.34 -0.34 -4.23
CA ILE A 20 15.22 -0.91 -5.24
C ILE A 20 14.39 -1.75 -6.21
N LYS A 21 14.28 -1.31 -7.45
CA LYS A 21 13.56 -1.99 -8.53
C LYS A 21 14.46 -2.97 -9.27
N ASP A 22 15.74 -2.67 -9.39
CA ASP A 22 16.70 -3.49 -10.12
C ASP A 22 17.13 -4.71 -9.29
N SER A 23 16.83 -5.90 -9.83
CA SER A 23 17.16 -7.19 -9.19
C SER A 23 18.65 -7.41 -8.98
N LEU A 24 19.51 -6.86 -9.83
CA LEU A 24 20.96 -6.99 -9.70
C LEU A 24 21.50 -6.14 -8.53
N LEU A 25 20.83 -5.03 -8.22
CA LEU A 25 21.25 -4.18 -7.10
C LEU A 25 20.84 -4.77 -5.75
N TYR A 26 19.61 -5.29 -5.60
CA TYR A 26 19.20 -5.82 -4.30
C TYR A 26 19.83 -7.17 -3.95
N GLN A 27 20.46 -7.85 -4.93
CA GLN A 27 21.25 -9.07 -4.68
C GLN A 27 22.66 -8.77 -4.14
N GLN A 28 23.08 -7.50 -4.19
CA GLN A 28 24.38 -7.10 -3.66
C GLN A 28 24.32 -6.92 -2.15
N ASP A 29 25.28 -7.48 -1.43
CA ASP A 29 25.40 -7.31 0.02
C ASP A 29 25.82 -5.87 0.41
N THR A 30 26.40 -5.13 -0.53
CA THR A 30 26.84 -3.75 -0.34
C THR A 30 26.40 -2.88 -1.52
N LEU A 31 25.63 -1.84 -1.23
CA LEU A 31 25.25 -0.81 -2.20
C LEU A 31 26.08 0.46 -1.93
N ARG A 32 26.66 1.02 -2.98
CA ARG A 32 27.33 2.34 -2.94
C ARG A 32 26.51 3.34 -3.71
N MET A 33 26.13 4.43 -3.05
CA MET A 33 25.34 5.50 -3.65
C MET A 33 26.07 6.83 -3.46
N SER A 34 26.24 7.58 -4.55
CA SER A 34 26.75 8.95 -4.52
C SER A 34 25.56 9.91 -4.43
N LEU A 35 25.54 10.71 -3.38
CA LEU A 35 24.49 11.70 -3.12
C LEU A 35 25.09 13.10 -3.20
N THR A 36 24.54 13.92 -4.10
CA THR A 36 24.90 15.34 -4.21
C THR A 36 23.77 16.18 -3.65
N TYR A 37 24.08 17.05 -2.70
CA TYR A 37 23.14 17.93 -2.03
C TYR A 37 23.76 19.31 -1.78
N LEU A 38 22.91 20.29 -1.51
CA LEU A 38 23.36 21.63 -1.15
C LEU A 38 23.70 21.68 0.34
N TYR A 39 24.90 22.10 0.64
CA TYR A 39 25.44 22.28 1.99
C TYR A 39 25.77 23.75 2.24
N THR A 40 25.48 24.25 3.43
CA THR A 40 25.87 25.63 3.83
C THR A 40 27.30 25.61 4.28
N ASP A 41 28.14 26.38 3.60
CA ASP A 41 29.55 26.53 3.93
C ASP A 41 29.78 27.49 5.11
N THR A 42 31.06 27.75 5.46
CA THR A 42 31.46 28.65 6.55
C THR A 42 31.15 30.12 6.27
N LEU A 43 30.87 30.47 5.03
CA LEU A 43 30.48 31.81 4.58
C LEU A 43 28.97 31.97 4.46
N ASN A 44 28.21 30.97 4.94
CA ASN A 44 26.75 30.91 4.88
C ASN A 44 26.18 30.85 3.45
N GLN A 45 26.97 30.30 2.50
CA GLN A 45 26.56 30.08 1.11
C GLN A 45 26.23 28.64 0.86
N LEU A 46 25.19 28.37 0.02
CA LEU A 46 24.81 27.03 -0.40
C LEU A 46 25.75 26.57 -1.52
N VAL A 47 26.56 25.57 -1.21
CA VAL A 47 27.51 24.97 -2.16
C VAL A 47 27.16 23.47 -2.37
N PRO A 48 27.31 22.92 -3.59
CA PRO A 48 27.09 21.52 -3.84
C PRO A 48 28.16 20.65 -3.16
N ARG A 49 27.73 19.68 -2.38
CA ARG A 49 28.58 18.68 -1.75
C ARG A 49 28.15 17.27 -2.21
N THR A 50 29.13 16.45 -2.53
CA THR A 50 28.89 15.04 -2.92
C THR A 50 29.51 14.13 -1.87
N ASP A 51 28.66 13.28 -1.27
CA ASP A 51 29.07 12.25 -0.34
C ASP A 51 28.77 10.87 -0.91
N THR A 52 29.64 9.89 -0.63
CA THR A 52 29.41 8.51 -1.01
C THR A 52 28.92 7.71 0.20
N LEU A 53 27.69 7.25 0.11
CA LEU A 53 27.07 6.41 1.12
C LEU A 53 27.36 4.94 0.80
N ARG A 54 27.80 4.19 1.82
CA ARG A 54 27.97 2.75 1.76
C ARG A 54 26.92 2.08 2.63
N MET A 55 25.95 1.44 2.02
CA MET A 55 24.90 0.70 2.70
C MET A 55 25.23 -0.80 2.64
N VAL A 56 25.24 -1.45 3.80
CA VAL A 56 25.51 -2.89 3.90
C VAL A 56 24.24 -3.59 4.36
N SER A 57 23.85 -4.65 3.68
CA SER A 57 22.70 -5.46 4.06
C SER A 57 22.92 -6.10 5.44
N LYS A 58 21.88 -6.07 6.30
CA LYS A 58 21.92 -6.75 7.60
C LYS A 58 22.05 -8.27 7.45
N VAL A 59 21.49 -8.82 6.38
CA VAL A 59 21.55 -10.25 6.06
C VAL A 59 22.06 -10.38 4.65
N SER A 60 23.11 -11.17 4.44
CA SER A 60 23.65 -11.39 3.09
C SER A 60 22.62 -12.06 2.18
N TRP A 61 22.67 -11.73 0.90
CA TRP A 61 21.81 -12.34 -0.12
C TRP A 61 21.86 -13.87 -0.10
N LYS A 62 23.03 -14.43 0.07
CA LYS A 62 23.24 -15.88 0.18
C LYS A 62 22.42 -16.48 1.34
N LYS A 63 22.50 -15.88 2.54
CA LYS A 63 21.73 -16.36 3.70
C LYS A 63 20.22 -16.25 3.48
N LEU A 64 19.75 -15.22 2.77
CA LEU A 64 18.34 -15.09 2.41
C LEU A 64 17.89 -16.18 1.44
N GLN A 65 18.72 -16.53 0.47
CA GLN A 65 18.44 -17.62 -0.46
C GLN A 65 18.42 -18.98 0.26
N ASP A 66 19.44 -19.26 1.07
CA ASP A 66 19.51 -20.50 1.86
C ASP A 66 18.27 -20.67 2.74
N LYS A 67 17.85 -19.59 3.44
CA LYS A 67 16.64 -19.59 4.27
C LYS A 67 15.37 -19.84 3.46
N LYS A 68 15.21 -19.18 2.31
CA LYS A 68 14.08 -19.41 1.41
C LYS A 68 14.03 -20.85 0.90
N GLN A 69 15.19 -21.44 0.64
CA GLN A 69 15.29 -22.82 0.18
C GLN A 69 14.91 -23.81 1.28
N GLU A 70 15.40 -23.59 2.51
CA GLU A 70 14.99 -24.37 3.68
C GLU A 70 13.47 -24.29 3.96
N GLU A 71 12.90 -23.09 3.86
CA GLU A 71 11.45 -22.89 4.03
C GLU A 71 10.65 -23.64 2.96
N LYS A 72 11.09 -23.59 1.70
CA LYS A 72 10.49 -24.36 0.60
C LYS A 72 10.57 -25.87 0.84
N GLU A 73 11.71 -26.37 1.24
CA GLU A 73 11.90 -27.80 1.52
C GLU A 73 11.04 -28.26 2.71
N LYS A 74 10.93 -27.44 3.76
CA LYS A 74 10.05 -27.72 4.90
C LYS A 74 8.58 -27.75 4.47
N ALA A 75 8.15 -26.75 3.68
CA ALA A 75 6.80 -26.68 3.14
C ALA A 75 6.48 -27.89 2.24
N GLU A 76 7.43 -28.31 1.37
CA GLU A 76 7.26 -29.52 0.54
C GLU A 76 7.16 -30.81 1.38
N LYS A 77 7.99 -30.94 2.42
CA LYS A 77 7.92 -32.09 3.33
C LYS A 77 6.59 -32.14 4.09
N GLU A 78 6.09 -31.00 4.54
CA GLU A 78 4.75 -30.91 5.17
C GLU A 78 3.64 -31.24 4.18
N LYS A 79 3.67 -30.72 2.95
CA LYS A 79 2.74 -31.05 1.87
C LYS A 79 2.71 -32.53 1.58
N LYS A 80 3.88 -33.18 1.47
CA LYS A 80 3.96 -34.63 1.26
C LYS A 80 3.35 -35.43 2.43
N LYS A 81 3.47 -34.93 3.68
CA LYS A 81 2.83 -35.55 4.85
C LYS A 81 1.30 -35.36 4.83
N ARG A 82 0.79 -34.19 4.45
CA ARG A 82 -0.64 -33.87 4.36
C ARG A 82 -1.34 -34.64 3.23
N ARG A 83 -0.71 -34.71 2.03
CA ARG A 83 -1.22 -35.51 0.91
C ARG A 83 -1.37 -37.01 1.29
N LYS A 84 -0.48 -37.53 2.12
CA LYS A 84 -0.62 -38.91 2.64
C LYS A 84 -1.78 -39.08 3.61
N LYS A 85 -2.32 -37.97 4.20
CA LYS A 85 -3.49 -37.97 5.09
C LYS A 85 -4.81 -37.62 4.38
N GLY A 86 -4.79 -37.36 3.05
CA GLY A 86 -5.99 -37.04 2.29
C GLY A 86 -6.50 -35.60 2.45
N GLU A 87 -5.71 -34.70 3.04
CA GLU A 87 -6.01 -33.27 3.21
C GLU A 87 -5.35 -32.50 2.07
N GLU A 88 -6.09 -32.19 1.01
CA GLU A 88 -5.65 -31.27 -0.05
C GLU A 88 -6.17 -29.85 0.28
N GLU A 89 -5.34 -29.02 0.89
CA GLU A 89 -5.55 -27.59 0.88
C GLU A 89 -4.84 -26.95 -0.34
N PRO A 90 -5.50 -26.00 -1.03
CA PRO A 90 -4.87 -25.24 -2.11
C PRO A 90 -3.62 -24.51 -1.60
N GLU A 91 -2.60 -24.44 -2.45
CA GLU A 91 -1.39 -23.71 -2.10
C GLU A 91 -1.71 -22.22 -1.83
N PRO A 92 -1.29 -21.65 -0.70
CA PRO A 92 -1.42 -20.22 -0.50
C PRO A 92 -0.55 -19.51 -1.55
N THR A 93 -1.19 -18.91 -2.54
CA THR A 93 -0.52 -17.99 -3.46
C THR A 93 -0.09 -16.77 -2.65
N PRO A 94 1.19 -16.36 -2.74
CA PRO A 94 1.62 -15.13 -2.08
C PRO A 94 0.95 -13.94 -2.79
N PHE A 95 0.03 -13.29 -2.09
CA PHE A 95 -0.59 -12.05 -2.55
C PHE A 95 0.15 -10.83 -2.02
N LEU A 96 0.02 -9.72 -2.72
CA LEU A 96 0.38 -8.41 -2.21
C LEU A 96 -0.55 -8.08 -1.02
N ALA A 97 0.03 -7.90 0.15
CA ALA A 97 -0.76 -7.53 1.32
C ALA A 97 -1.32 -6.12 1.14
N MET A 98 -2.64 -6.01 1.28
CA MET A 98 -3.42 -4.79 1.18
C MET A 98 -4.32 -4.68 2.41
N ASP A 99 -4.20 -3.57 3.12
CA ASP A 99 -5.09 -3.18 4.20
C ASP A 99 -6.10 -2.16 3.67
N VAL A 100 -7.38 -2.43 3.90
CA VAL A 100 -8.47 -1.52 3.57
C VAL A 100 -9.07 -0.99 4.87
N TYR A 101 -8.81 0.28 5.15
CA TYR A 101 -9.43 0.99 6.25
C TYR A 101 -10.72 1.64 5.78
N ALA A 102 -11.83 1.04 6.20
CA ALA A 102 -13.18 1.57 6.08
C ALA A 102 -13.87 1.30 7.42
N PRO A 103 -14.11 2.33 8.26
CA PRO A 103 -14.79 2.16 9.54
C PRO A 103 -16.22 1.67 9.30
N SER A 104 -16.72 0.79 10.18
CA SER A 104 -18.10 0.24 10.07
C SER A 104 -19.19 1.31 10.16
N ALA A 105 -18.91 2.40 10.89
CA ALA A 105 -19.72 3.62 10.97
C ALA A 105 -18.87 4.78 10.46
N MET A 106 -19.06 5.15 9.21
CA MET A 106 -18.25 6.13 8.49
C MET A 106 -18.87 7.52 8.58
N ASP A 107 -18.06 8.55 8.70
CA ASP A 107 -18.52 9.94 8.64
C ASP A 107 -18.78 10.39 7.19
N VAL A 108 -19.71 11.34 6.98
CA VAL A 108 -20.06 11.84 5.64
C VAL A 108 -18.89 12.50 4.90
N TYR A 109 -17.86 12.96 5.63
CA TYR A 109 -16.67 13.60 5.06
C TYR A 109 -15.45 12.67 5.04
N ASP A 110 -15.64 11.41 5.43
CA ASP A 110 -14.56 10.44 5.53
C ASP A 110 -14.25 9.80 4.17
N TYR A 111 -13.18 9.07 4.11
CA TYR A 111 -12.73 8.39 2.90
C TYR A 111 -12.18 7.00 3.24
N ILE A 112 -12.18 6.10 2.26
CA ILE A 112 -11.59 4.79 2.40
C ILE A 112 -10.10 4.89 2.09
N THR A 113 -9.26 4.33 2.97
CA THR A 113 -7.82 4.27 2.76
C THR A 113 -7.38 2.84 2.44
N LEU A 114 -6.61 2.70 1.36
CA LEU A 114 -5.92 1.47 1.01
C LEU A 114 -4.43 1.65 1.30
N SER A 115 -3.85 0.72 2.05
CA SER A 115 -2.42 0.72 2.36
C SER A 115 -1.78 -0.60 1.91
N PHE A 116 -0.61 -0.51 1.29
CA PHE A 116 0.11 -1.65 0.72
C PHE A 116 1.47 -1.80 1.37
N THR A 117 2.03 -3.01 1.32
CA THR A 117 3.38 -3.30 1.86
C THR A 117 4.50 -2.77 0.98
N GLU A 118 4.23 -2.52 -0.30
CA GLU A 118 5.17 -2.00 -1.29
C GLU A 118 4.48 -0.99 -2.22
N PRO A 119 5.24 -0.12 -2.91
CA PRO A 119 4.66 0.78 -3.91
C PRO A 119 3.93 0.03 -5.02
N ILE A 120 2.85 0.60 -5.50
CA ILE A 120 2.05 0.05 -6.59
C ILE A 120 2.66 0.46 -7.92
N ALA A 121 2.94 -0.53 -8.78
CA ALA A 121 3.43 -0.32 -10.15
C ALA A 121 2.30 0.00 -11.13
N GLY A 122 1.09 -0.52 -10.86
CA GLY A 122 -0.10 -0.27 -11.65
C GLY A 122 -1.35 -0.84 -11.02
N PHE A 123 -2.50 -0.34 -11.43
CA PHE A 123 -3.79 -0.86 -10.99
C PHE A 123 -4.83 -0.69 -12.12
N SER A 124 -5.96 -1.41 -11.98
CA SER A 124 -7.09 -1.32 -12.91
C SER A 124 -8.25 -0.61 -12.22
N ASP A 125 -8.64 0.55 -12.73
CA ASP A 125 -9.79 1.33 -12.22
C ASP A 125 -11.09 0.53 -12.32
N THR A 126 -11.23 -0.31 -13.33
CA THR A 126 -12.42 -1.13 -13.57
C THR A 126 -12.56 -2.30 -12.60
N ALA A 127 -11.54 -2.57 -11.79
CA ALA A 127 -11.53 -3.63 -10.79
C ALA A 127 -11.87 -3.12 -9.37
N LEU A 128 -12.23 -1.85 -9.26
CA LEU A 128 -12.67 -1.20 -8.01
C LEU A 128 -14.16 -0.87 -8.13
N HIS A 129 -14.93 -1.26 -7.13
CA HIS A 129 -16.38 -1.06 -7.13
C HIS A 129 -16.82 -0.43 -5.80
N VAL A 130 -17.57 0.66 -5.91
CA VAL A 130 -18.29 1.25 -4.78
C VAL A 130 -19.78 1.13 -5.08
N ARG A 131 -20.53 0.53 -4.17
CA ARG A 131 -21.97 0.32 -4.34
C ARG A 131 -22.73 0.80 -3.12
N GLN A 132 -23.83 1.50 -3.36
CA GLN A 132 -24.82 1.90 -2.36
C GLN A 132 -25.93 0.87 -2.34
N LYS A 133 -26.41 0.54 -1.16
CA LYS A 133 -27.59 -0.31 -0.99
C LYS A 133 -28.85 0.54 -1.05
N VAL A 134 -29.65 0.36 -2.11
CA VAL A 134 -30.96 1.00 -2.26
C VAL A 134 -32.01 -0.08 -2.14
N ASP A 135 -32.80 -0.04 -1.06
CA ASP A 135 -33.72 -1.10 -0.66
C ASP A 135 -32.98 -2.46 -0.54
N THR A 136 -33.17 -3.33 -1.53
CA THR A 136 -32.55 -4.68 -1.58
C THR A 136 -31.48 -4.81 -2.65
N LEU A 137 -31.24 -3.78 -3.47
CA LEU A 137 -30.36 -3.81 -4.61
C LEU A 137 -29.10 -2.98 -4.36
N TRP A 138 -27.99 -3.43 -4.92
CA TRP A 138 -26.73 -2.70 -4.94
C TRP A 138 -26.63 -1.89 -6.23
N GLN A 139 -26.37 -0.59 -6.12
CA GLN A 139 -26.18 0.34 -7.24
C GLN A 139 -24.79 0.93 -7.21
N ASP A 140 -24.13 0.97 -8.36
CA ASP A 140 -22.80 1.56 -8.47
C ASP A 140 -22.82 3.07 -8.19
N VAL A 141 -21.82 3.54 -7.48
CA VAL A 141 -21.64 4.94 -7.09
C VAL A 141 -20.32 5.44 -7.69
N PRO A 142 -20.31 6.63 -8.30
CA PRO A 142 -19.06 7.23 -8.77
C PRO A 142 -18.16 7.58 -7.59
N PHE A 143 -16.84 7.43 -7.81
CA PHE A 143 -15.84 7.73 -6.81
C PHE A 143 -14.57 8.29 -7.46
N ASP A 144 -13.79 9.01 -6.67
CA ASP A 144 -12.44 9.45 -7.02
C ASP A 144 -11.42 8.59 -6.28
N PHE A 145 -10.45 8.05 -7.00
CA PHE A 145 -9.40 7.23 -6.42
C PHE A 145 -8.03 7.86 -6.67
N MET A 146 -7.36 8.28 -5.61
CA MET A 146 -6.13 9.06 -5.70
C MET A 146 -5.05 8.48 -4.80
N ARG A 147 -3.81 8.48 -5.32
CA ARG A 147 -2.64 8.17 -4.51
C ARG A 147 -2.34 9.31 -3.54
N ASP A 148 -1.96 8.97 -2.32
CA ASP A 148 -1.44 9.93 -1.36
C ASP A 148 -0.18 10.63 -1.91
N SER A 149 -0.05 11.92 -1.65
CA SER A 149 1.05 12.73 -2.17
C SER A 149 2.39 12.43 -1.50
N LEU A 150 2.37 11.93 -0.26
CA LEU A 150 3.55 11.68 0.57
C LEU A 150 3.87 10.20 0.74
N ASP A 151 2.90 9.31 0.54
CA ASP A 151 3.07 7.87 0.71
C ASP A 151 2.70 7.12 -0.58
N LEU A 152 3.70 6.56 -1.25
CA LEU A 152 3.52 5.81 -2.50
C LEU A 152 2.74 4.49 -2.31
N LYS A 153 2.55 4.06 -1.08
CA LYS A 153 1.84 2.83 -0.71
C LYS A 153 0.42 3.09 -0.26
N ARG A 154 0.00 4.35 -0.20
CA ARG A 154 -1.32 4.74 0.29
C ARG A 154 -2.15 5.36 -0.83
N TYR A 155 -3.39 4.92 -0.88
CA TYR A 155 -4.40 5.44 -1.79
C TYR A 155 -5.66 5.75 -1.02
N ASN A 156 -6.32 6.83 -1.40
CA ASN A 156 -7.55 7.29 -0.78
C ASN A 156 -8.67 7.30 -1.83
N LEU A 157 -9.83 6.79 -1.42
CA LEU A 157 -11.04 6.73 -2.22
C LEU A 157 -12.09 7.64 -1.60
N TYR A 158 -12.57 8.57 -2.39
CA TYR A 158 -13.58 9.56 -2.04
C TYR A 158 -14.85 9.31 -2.84
N ALA A 159 -16.00 9.39 -2.21
CA ALA A 159 -17.29 9.35 -2.87
C ALA A 159 -18.28 10.27 -2.15
N ASP A 160 -19.41 10.55 -2.78
CA ASP A 160 -20.49 11.31 -2.18
C ASP A 160 -21.34 10.40 -1.26
N TRP A 161 -20.88 10.28 -0.01
CA TRP A 161 -21.51 9.44 0.99
C TRP A 161 -22.81 10.04 1.49
N LYS A 162 -23.94 9.37 1.28
CA LYS A 162 -25.24 9.81 1.78
C LYS A 162 -25.46 9.39 3.22
N PRO A 163 -25.87 10.32 4.10
CA PRO A 163 -26.10 10.00 5.52
C PRO A 163 -27.14 8.90 5.72
N GLY A 164 -26.84 7.94 6.59
CA GLY A 164 -27.71 6.84 6.96
C GLY A 164 -27.74 5.68 5.97
N GLU A 165 -27.05 5.78 4.84
CA GLU A 165 -27.03 4.75 3.80
C GLU A 165 -25.92 3.74 4.03
N SER A 166 -26.11 2.52 3.49
CA SER A 166 -25.12 1.44 3.56
C SER A 166 -24.40 1.28 2.23
N TYR A 167 -23.09 1.03 2.32
CA TYR A 167 -22.21 0.90 1.16
C TYR A 167 -21.40 -0.38 1.22
N ALA A 168 -20.96 -0.83 0.06
CA ALA A 168 -19.97 -1.88 -0.10
C ALA A 168 -18.85 -1.38 -1.01
N PHE A 169 -17.61 -1.54 -0.55
CA PHE A 169 -16.42 -1.37 -1.35
C PHE A 169 -15.85 -2.74 -1.68
N GLU A 170 -15.63 -3.01 -2.95
CA GLU A 170 -15.10 -4.27 -3.45
C GLU A 170 -13.88 -4.01 -4.33
N VAL A 171 -12.86 -4.81 -4.14
CA VAL A 171 -11.64 -4.87 -4.96
C VAL A 171 -11.57 -6.25 -5.56
N ASP A 172 -11.50 -6.35 -6.87
CA ASP A 172 -11.36 -7.63 -7.55
C ASP A 172 -9.96 -8.23 -7.36
N SER A 173 -9.84 -9.53 -7.52
CA SER A 173 -8.54 -10.19 -7.53
C SER A 173 -7.67 -9.62 -8.64
N THR A 174 -6.38 -9.45 -8.37
CA THR A 174 -5.40 -8.86 -9.30
C THR A 174 -5.62 -7.38 -9.68
N ALA A 175 -6.46 -6.66 -8.95
CA ALA A 175 -6.72 -5.24 -9.19
C ALA A 175 -5.47 -4.37 -9.09
N PHE A 176 -4.61 -4.65 -8.13
CA PHE A 176 -3.35 -3.94 -7.91
C PHE A 176 -2.16 -4.84 -8.18
N HIS A 177 -1.12 -4.23 -8.73
CA HIS A 177 0.13 -4.84 -9.10
C HIS A 177 1.27 -4.13 -8.40
N GLY A 178 1.95 -4.83 -7.51
CA GLY A 178 3.05 -4.29 -6.71
C GLY A 178 4.35 -4.16 -7.49
N LEU A 179 5.28 -3.39 -6.95
CA LEU A 179 6.59 -3.13 -7.55
C LEU A 179 7.39 -4.40 -7.79
N TYR A 180 7.22 -5.41 -6.93
CA TYR A 180 7.95 -6.69 -6.97
C TYR A 180 7.16 -7.84 -7.61
N GLY A 181 6.07 -7.53 -8.32
CA GLY A 181 5.34 -8.47 -9.15
C GLY A 181 4.27 -9.30 -8.42
N LEU A 182 3.94 -8.95 -7.19
CA LEU A 182 2.80 -9.53 -6.49
C LEU A 182 1.49 -8.82 -6.88
N PHE A 183 0.39 -9.56 -6.83
CA PHE A 183 -0.95 -9.03 -7.08
C PHE A 183 -1.80 -9.11 -5.81
N THR A 184 -2.79 -8.22 -5.70
CA THR A 184 -3.76 -8.28 -4.60
C THR A 184 -4.75 -9.40 -4.79
N ASP A 185 -5.28 -9.90 -3.68
CA ASP A 185 -6.46 -10.76 -3.67
C ASP A 185 -7.73 -9.92 -3.56
N LYS A 186 -8.87 -10.57 -3.78
CA LYS A 186 -10.19 -9.96 -3.66
C LYS A 186 -10.47 -9.52 -2.23
N VAL A 187 -10.97 -8.30 -2.07
CA VAL A 187 -11.40 -7.76 -0.78
C VAL A 187 -12.79 -7.15 -0.91
N LYS A 188 -13.63 -7.38 0.09
CA LYS A 188 -14.93 -6.73 0.24
C LYS A 188 -15.05 -6.14 1.64
N LYS A 189 -15.50 -4.88 1.72
CA LYS A 189 -15.83 -4.16 2.97
C LYS A 189 -17.21 -3.56 2.86
N GLU A 190 -18.03 -3.78 3.88
CA GLU A 190 -19.34 -3.15 4.02
C GLU A 190 -19.31 -2.19 5.20
N PHE A 191 -19.94 -1.05 5.04
CA PHE A 191 -20.01 0.00 6.06
C PHE A 191 -21.30 0.80 5.91
N THR A 192 -21.64 1.54 6.96
CA THR A 192 -22.82 2.42 6.98
C THR A 192 -22.35 3.84 7.30
N VAL A 193 -22.90 4.81 6.60
CA VAL A 193 -22.64 6.23 6.87
C VAL A 193 -23.53 6.70 8.00
N LYS A 194 -22.97 7.45 8.95
CA LYS A 194 -23.70 8.02 10.08
C LYS A 194 -24.85 8.89 9.62
N LYS A 195 -25.94 8.87 10.37
CA LYS A 195 -27.08 9.76 10.12
C LYS A 195 -26.75 11.17 10.57
N LEU A 196 -27.41 12.18 9.96
CA LEU A 196 -27.20 13.58 10.35
C LEU A 196 -27.53 13.85 11.81
N GLU A 197 -28.45 13.10 12.40
CA GLU A 197 -28.85 13.18 13.81
C GLU A 197 -27.73 12.77 14.79
N GLU A 198 -26.72 12.03 14.30
CA GLU A 198 -25.56 11.61 15.09
C GLU A 198 -24.48 12.69 15.20
N TYR A 199 -24.64 13.81 14.46
CA TYR A 199 -23.71 14.95 14.50
C TYR A 199 -24.22 16.05 15.42
N GLY A 200 -23.27 16.71 16.12
CA GLY A 200 -23.55 17.91 16.91
C GLY A 200 -23.90 19.11 16.02
N GLN A 201 -24.79 19.96 16.50
CA GLN A 201 -25.15 21.23 15.84
C GLN A 201 -24.60 22.39 16.65
N ILE A 202 -23.98 23.36 15.97
CA ILE A 202 -23.49 24.60 16.55
C ILE A 202 -24.24 25.77 15.88
N PHE A 203 -24.92 26.58 16.67
CA PHE A 203 -25.61 27.77 16.17
C PHE A 203 -24.75 29.01 16.48
N PHE A 204 -24.46 29.80 15.46
CA PHE A 204 -23.80 31.09 15.59
C PHE A 204 -24.81 32.21 15.32
N ASN A 205 -25.03 33.10 16.29
CA ASN A 205 -25.75 34.33 16.08
C ASN A 205 -24.74 35.45 15.81
N ILE A 206 -24.77 35.98 14.60
CA ILE A 206 -23.94 37.13 14.22
C ILE A 206 -24.82 38.38 14.36
N THR A 207 -24.49 39.22 15.31
CA THR A 207 -25.14 40.52 15.53
C THR A 207 -24.28 41.64 14.97
#